data_df766ff63ed4c0e79ea9bf13f029fb93
#
_entry.id   df766ff63ed4c0e79ea9bf13f029fb93
#
_cell.length_a   1.000
_cell.length_b   1.000
_cell.length_c   1.000
_cell.angle_alpha   90.00
_cell.angle_beta   90.00
_cell.angle_gamma   90.00
#
_symmetry.space_group_name_H-M   'P 1'
#
loop_
_entity.id
_entity.type
_entity.pdbx_description
1 polymer ?
#
loop_
_entity_poly.entity_id
_entity_poly.type
_entity_poly.pdbx_seq_one_letter_code
_entity_poly.pdbx_strand_id
1 'polypeptide(L)'
;MKVQVSAPGKLFLAGEYAVVEAGYPAMIAAINQYLTVTIEASNSGTVFSSQQGITIPWERSGEEIVTQTATSYALIFSAMGVAEAYVRALGQQTAAFYALSVDSQLDNSQSGTKYGLGSSGALTVATIKAVLTYYGQEVNAYRLYQLAALSQLQQGMAGSFGDLAASSYGGVIAYHSLDRDWLKELLEEHTLLEILDMPW
;
A
#
# COMPACT_ATOMS: atom_id res chain seq x y z
N MET A 1 15.93 -14.07 6.95
CA MET A 1 15.17 -12.98 7.59
C MET A 1 13.71 -13.17 7.24
N LYS A 2 12.81 -13.04 8.21
CA LYS A 2 11.35 -13.10 8.02
C LYS A 2 10.74 -11.87 8.69
N VAL A 3 9.87 -11.19 7.98
CA VAL A 3 9.12 -10.02 8.46
C VAL A 3 7.64 -10.29 8.29
N GLN A 4 6.83 -9.94 9.28
CA GLN A 4 5.37 -10.03 9.22
C GLN A 4 4.76 -8.71 9.69
N VAL A 5 3.86 -8.15 8.89
CA VAL A 5 3.21 -6.86 9.14
C VAL A 5 1.73 -6.99 8.83
N SER A 6 0.89 -6.40 9.68
CA SER A 6 -0.55 -6.33 9.46
C SER A 6 -1.02 -4.88 9.37
N ALA A 7 -2.02 -4.65 8.52
CA ALA A 7 -2.76 -3.39 8.44
C ALA A 7 -4.26 -3.65 8.62
N PRO A 8 -4.97 -2.81 9.38
CA PRO A 8 -6.39 -2.97 9.62
C PRO A 8 -7.22 -2.60 8.38
N GLY A 9 -8.39 -3.19 8.27
CA GLY A 9 -9.45 -2.67 7.42
C GLY A 9 -10.10 -1.42 8.01
N LYS A 10 -11.11 -0.89 7.33
CA LYS A 10 -11.78 0.37 7.69
C LYS A 10 -13.30 0.30 7.57
N LEU A 11 -13.96 1.22 8.28
CA LEU A 11 -15.38 1.52 8.14
C LEU A 11 -15.58 3.04 8.16
N PHE A 12 -16.29 3.59 7.17
CA PHE A 12 -16.74 4.98 7.24
C PHE A 12 -17.86 5.12 8.25
N LEU A 13 -17.70 6.03 9.20
CA LEU A 13 -18.73 6.39 10.18
C LEU A 13 -19.60 7.54 9.68
N ALA A 14 -18.99 8.48 8.93
CA ALA A 14 -19.68 9.60 8.30
C ALA A 14 -18.85 10.16 7.14
N GLY A 15 -19.48 10.82 6.18
CA GLY A 15 -18.81 11.56 5.10
C GLY A 15 -18.31 10.70 3.93
N GLU A 16 -18.72 9.43 3.82
CA GLU A 16 -18.26 8.49 2.79
C GLU A 16 -18.39 9.02 1.35
N TYR A 17 -19.47 9.73 1.05
CA TYR A 17 -19.71 10.29 -0.29
C TYR A 17 -19.07 11.68 -0.46
N ALA A 18 -19.09 12.51 0.58
CA ALA A 18 -18.54 13.87 0.50
C ALA A 18 -16.99 13.84 0.32
N VAL A 19 -16.33 12.90 0.96
CA VAL A 19 -14.86 12.77 0.97
C VAL A 19 -14.26 12.40 -0.38
N VAL A 20 -15.04 12.08 -1.40
CA VAL A 20 -14.52 11.86 -2.77
C VAL A 20 -14.08 13.16 -3.44
N GLU A 21 -14.58 14.30 -2.96
CA GLU A 21 -14.13 15.62 -3.39
C GLU A 21 -13.03 16.14 -2.45
N ALA A 22 -12.00 16.77 -3.03
CA ALA A 22 -10.85 17.27 -2.29
C ALA A 22 -11.25 18.26 -1.18
N GLY A 23 -10.67 18.09 0.02
CA GLY A 23 -10.91 18.94 1.18
C GLY A 23 -12.18 18.63 1.98
N TYR A 24 -13.08 17.78 1.50
CA TYR A 24 -14.26 17.40 2.28
C TYR A 24 -13.91 16.37 3.37
N PRO A 25 -14.50 16.50 4.57
CA PRO A 25 -14.18 15.63 5.70
C PRO A 25 -14.94 14.31 5.70
N ALA A 26 -14.30 13.28 6.27
CA ALA A 26 -14.95 12.05 6.69
C ALA A 26 -14.47 11.63 8.07
N MET A 27 -15.29 10.86 8.77
CA MET A 27 -14.91 10.13 9.97
C MET A 27 -14.78 8.65 9.63
N ILE A 28 -13.60 8.08 9.85
CA ILE A 28 -13.27 6.72 9.46
C ILE A 28 -12.69 5.97 10.67
N ALA A 29 -13.18 4.76 10.90
CA ALA A 29 -12.65 3.87 11.93
C ALA A 29 -11.85 2.73 11.31
N ALA A 30 -10.66 2.48 11.82
CA ALA A 30 -9.98 1.22 11.62
C ALA A 30 -10.69 0.11 12.39
N ILE A 31 -10.79 -1.09 11.81
CA ILE A 31 -11.47 -2.23 12.43
C ILE A 31 -10.46 -3.28 12.87
N ASN A 32 -10.87 -4.18 13.77
CA ASN A 32 -10.04 -5.25 14.31
C ASN A 32 -9.99 -6.51 13.41
N GLN A 33 -10.08 -6.31 12.10
CA GLN A 33 -9.80 -7.32 11.09
C GLN A 33 -8.65 -6.83 10.23
N TYR A 34 -7.72 -7.72 9.91
CA TYR A 34 -6.43 -7.36 9.36
C TYR A 34 -6.13 -8.08 8.06
N LEU A 35 -5.35 -7.40 7.24
CA LEU A 35 -4.61 -8.02 6.15
C LEU A 35 -3.14 -8.10 6.57
N THR A 36 -2.56 -9.28 6.43
CA THR A 36 -1.19 -9.58 6.87
C THR A 36 -0.31 -9.86 5.66
N VAL A 37 0.82 -9.20 5.59
CA VAL A 37 1.88 -9.44 4.60
C VAL A 37 3.08 -10.03 5.31
N THR A 38 3.59 -11.14 4.79
CA THR A 38 4.82 -11.77 5.24
C THR A 38 5.86 -11.71 4.12
N ILE A 39 7.07 -11.28 4.44
CA ILE A 39 8.22 -11.29 3.53
C ILE A 39 9.30 -12.20 4.12
N GLU A 40 9.82 -13.09 3.28
CA GLU A 40 10.94 -13.97 3.59
C GLU A 40 12.04 -13.82 2.54
N ALA A 41 13.30 -13.78 2.99
CA ALA A 41 14.44 -13.80 2.07
C ALA A 41 14.38 -15.04 1.18
N SER A 42 14.61 -14.85 -0.12
CA SER A 42 14.52 -15.92 -1.12
C SER A 42 15.56 -15.73 -2.21
N ASN A 43 15.87 -16.79 -2.94
CA ASN A 43 16.74 -16.73 -4.13
C ASN A 43 15.95 -16.36 -5.41
N SER A 44 14.63 -16.30 -5.34
CA SER A 44 13.74 -15.89 -6.44
C SER A 44 12.61 -15.02 -5.92
N GLY A 45 12.12 -14.12 -6.78
CA GLY A 45 10.99 -13.24 -6.47
C GLY A 45 9.66 -13.95 -6.65
N THR A 46 8.81 -13.97 -5.62
CA THR A 46 7.45 -14.50 -5.71
C THR A 46 6.46 -13.68 -4.87
N VAL A 47 5.22 -13.60 -5.35
CA VAL A 47 4.07 -13.09 -4.59
C VAL A 47 3.00 -14.17 -4.55
N PHE A 48 2.52 -14.50 -3.36
CA PHE A 48 1.44 -15.46 -3.13
C PHE A 48 0.29 -14.81 -2.36
N SER A 49 -0.94 -15.10 -2.75
CA SER A 49 -2.13 -14.74 -1.97
C SER A 49 -2.91 -15.99 -1.58
N SER A 50 -3.17 -16.14 -0.28
CA SER A 50 -3.96 -17.26 0.25
C SER A 50 -5.40 -17.30 -0.29
N GLN A 51 -5.97 -16.11 -0.60
CA GLN A 51 -7.34 -16.02 -1.14
C GLN A 51 -7.45 -16.41 -2.59
N GLN A 52 -6.42 -16.15 -3.41
CA GLN A 52 -6.42 -16.49 -4.82
C GLN A 52 -5.77 -17.85 -5.10
N GLY A 53 -4.97 -18.37 -4.17
CA GLY A 53 -4.26 -19.63 -4.31
C GLY A 53 -3.22 -19.64 -5.42
N ILE A 54 -2.80 -18.46 -5.91
CA ILE A 54 -1.90 -18.29 -7.06
C ILE A 54 -0.59 -17.67 -6.59
N THR A 55 0.52 -18.22 -7.11
CA THR A 55 1.86 -17.63 -6.96
C THR A 55 2.26 -16.96 -8.27
N ILE A 56 2.62 -15.69 -8.20
CA ILE A 56 3.13 -14.90 -9.33
C ILE A 56 4.64 -14.68 -9.13
N PRO A 57 5.49 -15.12 -10.08
CA PRO A 57 6.91 -14.81 -10.06
C PRO A 57 7.15 -13.34 -10.44
N TRP A 58 8.22 -12.76 -9.90
CA TRP A 58 8.72 -11.48 -10.31
C TRP A 58 10.24 -11.51 -10.46
N GLU A 59 10.75 -10.64 -11.29
CA GLU A 59 12.15 -10.54 -11.66
C GLU A 59 12.69 -9.13 -11.40
N ARG A 60 13.97 -8.93 -11.58
CA ARG A 60 14.64 -7.63 -11.54
C ARG A 60 15.01 -7.17 -12.95
N SER A 61 14.70 -5.90 -13.26
CA SER A 61 15.29 -5.18 -14.38
C SER A 61 16.12 -4.03 -13.78
N GLY A 62 17.43 -4.27 -13.62
CA GLY A 62 18.24 -3.43 -12.75
C GLY A 62 17.78 -3.52 -11.30
N GLU A 63 17.39 -2.40 -10.71
CA GLU A 63 16.84 -2.34 -9.35
C GLU A 63 15.31 -2.43 -9.31
N GLU A 64 14.65 -2.36 -10.45
CA GLU A 64 13.19 -2.36 -10.51
C GLU A 64 12.60 -3.77 -10.46
N ILE A 65 11.43 -3.86 -9.85
CA ILE A 65 10.60 -5.07 -9.82
C ILE A 65 9.79 -5.13 -11.12
N VAL A 66 9.90 -6.23 -11.85
CA VAL A 66 9.14 -6.47 -13.07
C VAL A 66 8.41 -7.80 -13.00
N THR A 67 7.23 -7.86 -13.59
CA THR A 67 6.45 -9.09 -13.75
C THR A 67 5.96 -9.20 -15.18
N GLN A 68 5.97 -10.41 -15.73
CA GLN A 68 5.55 -10.67 -17.11
C GLN A 68 4.02 -10.74 -17.27
N THR A 69 3.28 -10.76 -16.19
CA THR A 69 1.84 -10.98 -16.22
C THR A 69 1.10 -9.74 -15.76
N ALA A 70 0.21 -9.18 -16.61
CA ALA A 70 -0.80 -8.23 -16.17
C ALA A 70 -1.71 -8.95 -15.16
N THR A 71 -1.68 -8.56 -13.90
CA THR A 71 -2.20 -9.40 -12.83
C THR A 71 -3.19 -8.68 -11.96
N SER A 72 -4.07 -9.46 -11.31
CA SER A 72 -4.85 -9.02 -10.15
C SER A 72 -3.97 -8.56 -8.95
N TYR A 73 -2.64 -8.72 -9.04
CA TYR A 73 -1.63 -8.34 -8.06
C TYR A 73 -0.97 -6.98 -8.34
N ALA A 74 -1.47 -6.21 -9.31
CA ALA A 74 -0.89 -4.91 -9.69
C ALA A 74 -0.69 -3.97 -8.51
N LEU A 75 -1.63 -3.94 -7.55
CA LEU A 75 -1.51 -3.14 -6.33
C LEU A 75 -0.33 -3.59 -5.46
N ILE A 76 -0.07 -4.89 -5.36
CA ILE A 76 1.04 -5.42 -4.57
C ILE A 76 2.37 -5.00 -5.22
N PHE A 77 2.50 -5.18 -6.53
CA PHE A 77 3.72 -4.82 -7.26
C PHE A 77 3.98 -3.31 -7.23
N SER A 78 2.95 -2.48 -7.37
CA SER A 78 3.08 -1.03 -7.21
C SER A 78 3.54 -0.65 -5.80
N ALA A 79 2.94 -1.25 -4.77
CA ALA A 79 3.31 -1.00 -3.38
C ALA A 79 4.76 -1.43 -3.08
N MET A 80 5.19 -2.59 -3.60
CA MET A 80 6.58 -3.04 -3.52
C MET A 80 7.53 -2.06 -4.22
N GLY A 81 7.19 -1.63 -5.44
CA GLY A 81 8.00 -0.71 -6.24
C GLY A 81 8.18 0.65 -5.57
N VAL A 82 7.10 1.25 -5.04
CA VAL A 82 7.16 2.53 -4.32
C VAL A 82 7.97 2.41 -3.03
N ALA A 83 7.79 1.33 -2.27
CA ALA A 83 8.56 1.11 -1.05
C ALA A 83 10.06 0.96 -1.34
N GLU A 84 10.44 0.19 -2.36
CA GLU A 84 11.84 0.05 -2.76
C GLU A 84 12.40 1.36 -3.36
N ALA A 85 11.61 2.11 -4.12
CA ALA A 85 12.03 3.43 -4.62
C ALA A 85 12.34 4.39 -3.46
N TYR A 86 11.55 4.36 -2.40
CA TYR A 86 11.84 5.14 -1.19
C TYR A 86 13.14 4.68 -0.51
N VAL A 87 13.35 3.38 -0.36
CA VAL A 87 14.59 2.81 0.21
C VAL A 87 15.82 3.25 -0.61
N ARG A 88 15.72 3.20 -1.94
CA ARG A 88 16.79 3.67 -2.84
C ARG A 88 17.02 5.17 -2.74
N ALA A 89 15.97 5.96 -2.64
CA ALA A 89 16.07 7.41 -2.46
C ALA A 89 16.80 7.79 -1.15
N LEU A 90 16.76 6.91 -0.13
CA LEU A 90 17.56 7.03 1.09
C LEU A 90 19.01 6.53 0.94
N GLY A 91 19.44 6.11 -0.26
CA GLY A 91 20.79 5.66 -0.56
C GLY A 91 21.07 4.18 -0.27
N GLN A 92 20.05 3.37 -0.04
CA GLN A 92 20.18 1.93 0.20
C GLN A 92 19.88 1.11 -1.06
N GLN A 93 20.65 0.04 -1.29
CA GLN A 93 20.40 -0.88 -2.42
C GLN A 93 19.22 -1.83 -2.15
N THR A 94 18.45 -2.14 -3.20
CA THR A 94 17.29 -3.01 -3.15
C THR A 94 17.39 -4.22 -4.10
N ALA A 95 18.60 -4.77 -4.27
CA ALA A 95 18.85 -5.86 -5.23
C ALA A 95 18.41 -7.26 -4.75
N ALA A 96 17.99 -7.43 -3.49
CA ALA A 96 17.63 -8.72 -2.93
C ALA A 96 16.29 -9.25 -3.49
N PHE A 97 16.21 -10.57 -3.71
CA PHE A 97 14.94 -11.25 -3.94
C PHE A 97 14.28 -11.65 -2.62
N TYR A 98 12.97 -11.67 -2.63
CA TYR A 98 12.17 -12.16 -1.50
C TYR A 98 10.87 -12.80 -1.97
N ALA A 99 10.34 -13.69 -1.15
CA ALA A 99 8.99 -14.22 -1.28
C ALA A 99 8.04 -13.39 -0.40
N LEU A 100 6.98 -12.87 -1.00
CA LEU A 100 5.92 -12.14 -0.31
C LEU A 100 4.65 -12.97 -0.30
N SER A 101 4.03 -13.11 0.85
CA SER A 101 2.73 -13.76 0.98
C SER A 101 1.72 -12.85 1.67
N VAL A 102 0.47 -12.93 1.20
CA VAL A 102 -0.67 -12.14 1.69
C VAL A 102 -1.72 -13.07 2.25
N ASP A 103 -2.18 -12.78 3.45
CA ASP A 103 -3.35 -13.37 4.09
C ASP A 103 -4.31 -12.28 4.57
N SER A 104 -5.63 -12.45 4.36
CA SER A 104 -6.61 -11.40 4.66
C SER A 104 -7.81 -11.95 5.41
N GLN A 105 -8.21 -11.22 6.45
CA GLN A 105 -9.47 -11.40 7.15
C GLN A 105 -10.59 -10.49 6.61
N LEU A 106 -10.28 -9.63 5.62
CA LEU A 106 -11.15 -8.56 5.13
C LEU A 106 -12.09 -9.00 4.00
N ASP A 107 -11.85 -10.17 3.43
CA ASP A 107 -12.62 -10.73 2.33
C ASP A 107 -13.10 -12.14 2.67
N ASN A 108 -14.24 -12.55 2.14
CA ASN A 108 -14.71 -13.92 2.30
C ASN A 108 -14.01 -14.83 1.28
N SER A 109 -13.07 -15.64 1.74
CA SER A 109 -12.30 -16.59 0.92
C SER A 109 -13.16 -17.65 0.22
N GLN A 110 -14.37 -17.95 0.76
CA GLN A 110 -15.25 -19.00 0.19
C GLN A 110 -16.16 -18.47 -0.92
N SER A 111 -16.60 -17.20 -0.84
CA SER A 111 -17.57 -16.63 -1.78
C SER A 111 -16.96 -15.61 -2.74
N GLY A 112 -15.72 -15.16 -2.52
CA GLY A 112 -15.09 -14.07 -3.26
C GLY A 112 -15.77 -12.70 -3.03
N THR A 113 -16.70 -12.62 -2.08
CA THR A 113 -17.46 -11.41 -1.80
C THR A 113 -16.62 -10.43 -1.02
N LYS A 114 -16.44 -9.22 -1.56
CA LYS A 114 -15.80 -8.10 -0.85
C LYS A 114 -16.80 -7.46 0.11
N TYR A 115 -16.46 -7.40 1.38
CA TYR A 115 -17.30 -6.74 2.40
C TYR A 115 -17.24 -5.20 2.39
N GLY A 116 -16.42 -4.59 1.51
CA GLY A 116 -16.22 -3.14 1.49
C GLY A 116 -15.37 -2.62 2.66
N LEU A 117 -14.66 -3.50 3.34
CA LEU A 117 -13.85 -3.19 4.52
C LEU A 117 -12.47 -2.58 4.21
N GLY A 118 -12.21 -2.18 2.96
CA GLY A 118 -10.97 -1.50 2.59
C GLY A 118 -9.78 -2.44 2.39
N SER A 119 -10.01 -3.66 1.87
CA SER A 119 -8.95 -4.64 1.63
C SER A 119 -7.84 -4.12 0.71
N SER A 120 -8.16 -3.32 -0.31
CA SER A 120 -7.17 -2.71 -1.20
C SER A 120 -6.25 -1.73 -0.46
N GLY A 121 -6.80 -0.88 0.41
CA GLY A 121 -6.04 0.05 1.22
C GLY A 121 -5.15 -0.68 2.22
N ALA A 122 -5.70 -1.64 2.95
CA ALA A 122 -4.94 -2.46 3.89
C ALA A 122 -3.82 -3.24 3.20
N LEU A 123 -4.06 -3.77 1.99
CA LEU A 123 -3.07 -4.46 1.18
C LEU A 123 -1.89 -3.56 0.81
N THR A 124 -2.18 -2.37 0.28
CA THR A 124 -1.17 -1.39 -0.11
C THR A 124 -0.31 -0.99 1.11
N VAL A 125 -0.96 -0.62 2.22
CA VAL A 125 -0.29 -0.19 3.45
C VAL A 125 0.55 -1.30 4.07
N ALA A 126 0.01 -2.52 4.21
CA ALA A 126 0.73 -3.65 4.77
C ALA A 126 1.93 -4.05 3.90
N THR A 127 1.78 -4.02 2.56
CA THR A 127 2.86 -4.34 1.62
C THR A 127 4.00 -3.33 1.75
N ILE A 128 3.72 -2.03 1.70
CA ILE A 128 4.74 -0.98 1.84
C ILE A 128 5.46 -1.13 3.17
N LYS A 129 4.72 -1.22 4.27
CA LYS A 129 5.30 -1.35 5.60
C LYS A 129 6.16 -2.61 5.74
N ALA A 130 5.74 -3.74 5.16
CA ALA A 130 6.50 -4.98 5.19
C ALA A 130 7.82 -4.87 4.41
N VAL A 131 7.80 -4.26 3.21
CA VAL A 131 9.01 -4.04 2.41
C VAL A 131 9.96 -3.08 3.13
N LEU A 132 9.47 -1.96 3.65
CA LEU A 132 10.29 -1.02 4.42
C LEU A 132 10.94 -1.70 5.63
N THR A 133 10.17 -2.47 6.41
CA THR A 133 10.69 -3.23 7.56
C THR A 133 11.73 -4.27 7.13
N TYR A 134 11.52 -4.93 5.98
CA TYR A 134 12.49 -5.88 5.43
C TYR A 134 13.84 -5.23 5.12
N TYR A 135 13.83 -3.99 4.65
CA TYR A 135 15.04 -3.20 4.41
C TYR A 135 15.52 -2.41 5.65
N GLY A 136 14.93 -2.65 6.82
CA GLY A 136 15.33 -2.01 8.08
C GLY A 136 14.91 -0.54 8.21
N GLN A 137 13.92 -0.11 7.41
CA GLN A 137 13.36 1.24 7.46
C GLN A 137 12.15 1.29 8.37
N GLU A 138 12.13 2.27 9.28
CA GLU A 138 10.95 2.61 10.08
C GLU A 138 10.40 3.96 9.61
N VAL A 139 9.08 4.00 9.44
CA VAL A 139 8.38 5.22 9.05
C VAL A 139 7.17 5.45 9.96
N ASN A 140 6.83 6.72 10.20
CA ASN A 140 5.62 7.07 10.92
C ASN A 140 4.36 6.84 10.04
N ALA A 141 3.18 6.92 10.66
CA ALA A 141 1.91 6.70 9.98
C ALA A 141 1.67 7.68 8.81
N TYR A 142 2.12 8.92 8.94
CA TYR A 142 1.98 9.94 7.90
C TYR A 142 2.81 9.58 6.64
N ARG A 143 4.10 9.24 6.81
CA ARG A 143 4.96 8.81 5.71
C ARG A 143 4.44 7.51 5.06
N LEU A 144 3.93 6.59 5.85
CA LEU A 144 3.32 5.37 5.34
C LEU A 144 2.08 5.66 4.49
N TYR A 145 1.22 6.59 4.95
CA TYR A 145 0.07 7.07 4.19
C TYR A 145 0.49 7.73 2.86
N GLN A 146 1.50 8.63 2.88
CA GLN A 146 2.00 9.28 1.69
C GLN A 146 2.48 8.27 0.64
N LEU A 147 3.31 7.30 1.03
CA LEU A 147 3.80 6.25 0.13
C LEU A 147 2.65 5.38 -0.42
N ALA A 148 1.66 5.06 0.41
CA ALA A 148 0.49 4.30 -0.02
C ALA A 148 -0.38 5.09 -1.02
N ALA A 149 -0.57 6.39 -0.81
CA ALA A 149 -1.30 7.26 -1.73
C ALA A 149 -0.59 7.35 -3.08
N LEU A 150 0.74 7.54 -3.10
CA LEU A 150 1.54 7.55 -4.33
C LEU A 150 1.42 6.21 -5.09
N SER A 151 1.49 5.09 -4.40
CA SER A 151 1.33 3.77 -5.02
C SER A 151 -0.03 3.59 -5.70
N GLN A 152 -1.11 3.98 -5.05
CA GLN A 152 -2.45 3.87 -5.64
C GLN A 152 -2.67 4.88 -6.77
N LEU A 153 -2.11 6.09 -6.65
CA LEU A 153 -2.17 7.09 -7.70
C LEU A 153 -1.50 6.63 -8.99
N GLN A 154 -0.33 6.00 -8.89
CA GLN A 154 0.38 5.41 -10.03
C GLN A 154 -0.41 4.30 -10.73
N GLN A 155 -1.30 3.61 -10.01
CA GLN A 155 -2.20 2.60 -10.58
C GLN A 155 -3.50 3.21 -11.15
N GLY A 156 -3.62 4.53 -11.19
CA GLY A 156 -4.82 5.21 -11.67
C GLY A 156 -6.06 4.98 -10.79
N MET A 157 -5.85 4.59 -9.53
CA MET A 157 -6.97 4.35 -8.61
C MET A 157 -7.72 5.66 -8.34
N ALA A 158 -9.04 5.60 -8.51
CA ALA A 158 -9.95 6.68 -8.16
C ALA A 158 -10.50 6.43 -6.76
N GLY A 159 -10.38 7.40 -5.87
CA GLY A 159 -10.91 7.30 -4.50
C GLY A 159 -10.39 8.44 -3.64
N SER A 160 -10.88 8.52 -2.42
CA SER A 160 -10.48 9.58 -1.48
C SER A 160 -9.15 9.27 -0.75
N PHE A 161 -8.63 8.04 -0.85
CA PHE A 161 -7.51 7.52 -0.04
C PHE A 161 -7.77 7.49 1.48
N GLY A 162 -9.03 7.64 1.90
CA GLY A 162 -9.41 7.55 3.31
C GLY A 162 -9.18 6.17 3.92
N ASP A 163 -9.29 5.11 3.12
CA ASP A 163 -8.96 3.74 3.51
C ASP A 163 -7.46 3.58 3.78
N LEU A 164 -6.60 4.21 2.98
CA LEU A 164 -5.16 4.24 3.22
C LEU A 164 -4.82 4.94 4.53
N ALA A 165 -5.46 6.09 4.78
CA ALA A 165 -5.29 6.82 6.02
C ALA A 165 -5.70 5.98 7.23
N ALA A 166 -6.89 5.37 7.20
CA ALA A 166 -7.37 4.52 8.29
C ALA A 166 -6.46 3.32 8.54
N SER A 167 -5.98 2.66 7.46
CA SER A 167 -5.06 1.52 7.58
C SER A 167 -3.66 1.91 8.07
N SER A 168 -3.22 3.17 7.81
CA SER A 168 -1.90 3.67 8.24
C SER A 168 -1.89 4.16 9.68
N TYR A 169 -2.94 4.88 10.09
CA TYR A 169 -3.02 5.50 11.43
C TYR A 169 -3.67 4.61 12.48
N GLY A 170 -4.62 3.77 12.07
CA GLY A 170 -5.45 3.01 13.02
C GLY A 170 -6.43 3.90 13.80
N GLY A 171 -7.19 3.30 14.71
CA GLY A 171 -8.13 4.02 15.57
C GLY A 171 -9.29 4.66 14.82
N VAL A 172 -9.77 5.81 15.29
CA VAL A 172 -10.79 6.64 14.63
C VAL A 172 -10.13 7.95 14.21
N ILE A 173 -10.25 8.29 12.94
CA ILE A 173 -9.63 9.48 12.35
C ILE A 173 -10.66 10.42 11.75
N ALA A 174 -10.40 11.73 11.85
CA ALA A 174 -10.99 12.74 10.99
C ALA A 174 -10.06 12.90 9.79
N TYR A 175 -10.58 12.66 8.59
CA TYR A 175 -9.82 12.66 7.35
C TYR A 175 -10.38 13.69 6.38
N HIS A 176 -9.52 14.47 5.76
CA HIS A 176 -9.87 15.32 4.61
C HIS A 176 -9.20 14.76 3.37
N SER A 177 -9.96 14.62 2.30
CA SER A 177 -9.41 14.06 1.07
C SER A 177 -8.37 14.97 0.44
N LEU A 178 -7.33 14.31 -0.06
CA LEU A 178 -6.24 14.91 -0.78
C LEU A 178 -6.68 15.36 -2.18
N ASP A 179 -6.15 16.49 -2.65
CA ASP A 179 -6.22 16.86 -4.06
C ASP A 179 -5.26 15.98 -4.87
N ARG A 180 -5.85 15.06 -5.64
CA ARG A 180 -5.09 14.07 -6.42
C ARG A 180 -4.49 14.65 -7.68
N ASP A 181 -5.09 15.69 -8.24
CA ASP A 181 -4.57 16.30 -9.46
C ASP A 181 -3.35 17.15 -9.12
N TRP A 182 -3.38 17.88 -8.01
CA TRP A 182 -2.19 18.50 -7.43
C TRP A 182 -1.06 17.47 -7.19
N LEU A 183 -1.37 16.31 -6.63
CA LEU A 183 -0.34 15.29 -6.39
C LEU A 183 0.23 14.69 -7.67
N LYS A 184 -0.57 14.56 -8.74
CA LYS A 184 -0.08 14.13 -10.06
C LYS A 184 0.88 15.15 -10.66
N GLU A 185 0.56 16.45 -10.58
CA GLU A 185 1.44 17.52 -11.05
C GLU A 185 2.79 17.48 -10.32
N LEU A 186 2.79 17.27 -9.01
CA LEU A 186 4.04 17.13 -8.25
C LEU A 186 4.90 15.94 -8.73
N LEU A 187 4.28 14.82 -9.11
CA LEU A 187 5.01 13.64 -9.61
C LEU A 187 5.73 13.90 -10.94
N GLU A 188 5.30 14.88 -11.72
CA GLU A 188 5.94 15.25 -12.99
C GLU A 188 7.14 16.20 -12.77
N GLU A 189 7.15 16.98 -11.69
CA GLU A 189 8.10 18.06 -11.48
C GLU A 189 9.14 17.80 -10.38
N HIS A 190 8.86 16.86 -9.46
CA HIS A 190 9.65 16.66 -8.25
C HIS A 190 10.08 15.21 -8.05
N THR A 191 11.18 15.04 -7.34
CA THR A 191 11.66 13.73 -6.88
C THR A 191 10.77 13.18 -5.76
N LEU A 192 10.82 11.87 -5.54
CA LEU A 192 10.04 11.21 -4.49
C LEU A 192 10.25 11.84 -3.11
N LEU A 193 11.50 12.14 -2.72
CA LEU A 193 11.77 12.73 -1.41
C LEU A 193 11.25 14.17 -1.29
N GLU A 194 11.39 14.97 -2.33
CA GLU A 194 10.84 16.34 -2.35
C GLU A 194 9.32 16.31 -2.14
N ILE A 195 8.60 15.45 -2.86
CA ILE A 195 7.14 15.30 -2.70
C ILE A 195 6.79 14.88 -1.27
N LEU A 196 7.51 13.90 -0.73
CA LEU A 196 7.24 13.37 0.61
C LEU A 196 7.55 14.38 1.73
N ASP A 197 8.38 15.38 1.50
CA ASP A 197 8.72 16.42 2.46
C ASP A 197 7.82 17.67 2.36
N MET A 198 6.97 17.74 1.34
CA MET A 198 5.92 18.74 1.24
C MET A 198 4.78 18.47 2.24
N PRO A 199 4.08 19.50 2.71
CA PRO A 199 2.86 19.33 3.50
C PRO A 199 1.71 18.89 2.59
N TRP A 200 1.05 17.82 2.97
CA TRP A 200 -0.12 17.27 2.27
C TRP A 200 -1.40 17.52 3.08
#